data_a7bc51c407f3d2e88970004a2cac4d6c
#
_entry.id   a7bc51c407f3d2e88970004a2cac4d6c
#
_cell.length_a   1.000
_cell.length_b   1.000
_cell.length_c   1.000
_cell.angle_alpha   90.00
_cell.angle_beta   90.00
_cell.angle_gamma   90.00
#
_symmetry.space_group_name_H-M   'P 1'
#
loop_
_entity.id
_entity.type
_entity.pdbx_description
1 polymer ?
#
loop_
_entity_poly.entity_id
_entity_poly.type
_entity_poly.pdbx_seq_one_letter_code
_entity_poly.pdbx_strand_id
1 'polypeptide(L)'
;MNRIKIESILMLVAALLSQFAVSCNNHNNEPMTKNTKMEKILFINGSPNRDGNTAALAKVLLEGREYETLNLNDYRLNFYGQTLEGDQLDELIAKMKHADIIVMGSPVYWHNICASLRTLMERFYGYVPSGEFKGKRLFFLYQGAAPTKMMIDAVEYTMSRFADMYGFAYEGMATDRSEAKTLREKLESTKQ
;
A
#
# COMPACT_ATOMS: atom_id res chain seq x y z
N MET A 1 4.70 -48.73 -65.37
CA MET A 1 4.82 -48.40 -63.96
C MET A 1 3.50 -47.81 -63.59
N ASN A 2 2.75 -48.41 -62.66
CA ASN A 2 1.32 -48.51 -62.62
C ASN A 2 0.62 -47.18 -62.13
N ARG A 3 -0.34 -46.73 -62.91
CA ARG A 3 -1.27 -45.65 -62.53
C ARG A 3 -1.94 -45.86 -61.17
N ILE A 4 -2.16 -47.11 -60.78
CA ILE A 4 -2.79 -47.49 -59.50
C ILE A 4 -1.93 -47.10 -58.27
N LYS A 5 -0.60 -47.02 -58.37
CA LYS A 5 0.25 -46.62 -57.23
C LYS A 5 0.25 -45.12 -56.97
N ILE A 6 -0.07 -44.30 -57.98
CA ILE A 6 -0.06 -42.84 -57.84
C ILE A 6 -1.36 -42.35 -57.17
N GLU A 7 -2.49 -42.97 -57.46
CA GLU A 7 -3.78 -42.63 -56.83
C GLU A 7 -3.84 -43.00 -55.37
N SER A 8 -3.23 -44.15 -54.98
CA SER A 8 -3.14 -44.58 -53.59
C SER A 8 -2.24 -43.66 -52.75
N ILE A 9 -1.17 -43.09 -53.32
CA ILE A 9 -0.28 -42.16 -52.63
C ILE A 9 -0.98 -40.77 -52.49
N LEU A 10 -1.73 -40.33 -53.48
CA LEU A 10 -2.50 -39.10 -53.39
C LEU A 10 -3.64 -39.14 -52.35
N MET A 11 -4.30 -40.31 -52.20
CA MET A 11 -5.32 -40.47 -51.15
C MET A 11 -4.70 -40.54 -49.74
N LEU A 12 -3.51 -41.09 -49.57
CA LEU A 12 -2.82 -41.09 -48.27
C LEU A 12 -2.32 -39.70 -47.85
N VAL A 13 -1.88 -38.89 -48.79
CA VAL A 13 -1.45 -37.52 -48.53
C VAL A 13 -2.63 -36.60 -48.21
N ALA A 14 -3.80 -36.79 -48.85
CA ALA A 14 -5.02 -36.07 -48.55
C ALA A 14 -5.58 -36.39 -47.15
N ALA A 15 -5.47 -37.68 -46.71
CA ALA A 15 -5.89 -38.08 -45.37
C ALA A 15 -4.96 -37.53 -44.26
N LEU A 16 -3.65 -37.38 -44.54
CA LEU A 16 -2.72 -36.76 -43.59
C LEU A 16 -2.89 -35.25 -43.49
N LEU A 17 -3.28 -34.54 -44.53
CA LEU A 17 -3.54 -33.13 -44.51
C LEU A 17 -4.86 -32.75 -43.84
N SER A 18 -5.86 -33.65 -43.81
CA SER A 18 -7.11 -33.42 -43.09
C SER A 18 -7.00 -33.54 -41.56
N GLN A 19 -5.97 -34.22 -41.07
CA GLN A 19 -5.72 -34.33 -39.62
C GLN A 19 -4.97 -33.13 -39.06
N PHE A 20 -4.28 -32.33 -39.88
CA PHE A 20 -3.62 -31.10 -39.45
C PHE A 20 -4.53 -29.89 -39.42
N ALA A 21 -5.72 -29.93 -40.00
CA ALA A 21 -6.65 -28.79 -40.05
C ALA A 21 -7.61 -28.74 -38.86
N VAL A 22 -7.64 -29.74 -37.97
CA VAL A 22 -8.56 -29.77 -36.79
C VAL A 22 -7.86 -29.40 -35.48
N SER A 23 -6.54 -29.19 -35.48
CA SER A 23 -5.77 -28.91 -34.24
C SER A 23 -5.52 -27.41 -33.98
N CYS A 24 -6.10 -26.49 -34.74
CA CYS A 24 -5.85 -25.06 -34.58
C CYS A 24 -7.08 -24.23 -34.20
N ASN A 25 -8.09 -24.81 -33.53
CA ASN A 25 -9.23 -24.02 -33.06
C ASN A 25 -9.76 -24.45 -31.70
N ASN A 26 -8.82 -24.54 -30.73
CA ASN A 26 -9.19 -24.51 -29.32
C ASN A 26 -8.32 -23.43 -28.63
N HIS A 27 -8.56 -22.15 -28.97
CA HIS A 27 -8.27 -21.07 -28.07
C HIS A 27 -9.31 -21.19 -26.95
N ASN A 28 -8.95 -21.97 -25.95
CA ASN A 28 -9.55 -21.83 -24.63
C ASN A 28 -9.26 -20.40 -24.19
N ASN A 29 -10.23 -19.51 -24.39
CA ASN A 29 -10.35 -18.29 -23.63
C ASN A 29 -10.61 -18.68 -22.17
N GLU A 30 -9.63 -19.23 -21.49
CA GLU A 30 -9.60 -19.16 -20.05
C GLU A 30 -9.47 -17.66 -19.73
N PRO A 31 -10.40 -17.08 -18.93
CA PRO A 31 -10.21 -15.75 -18.45
C PRO A 31 -8.89 -15.77 -17.68
N MET A 32 -7.91 -15.03 -18.15
CA MET A 32 -6.69 -14.72 -17.36
C MET A 32 -7.21 -14.10 -16.06
N THR A 33 -7.37 -14.93 -15.03
CA THR A 33 -7.51 -14.46 -13.67
C THR A 33 -6.19 -13.74 -13.40
N LYS A 34 -6.20 -12.40 -13.56
CA LYS A 34 -5.15 -11.53 -13.02
C LYS A 34 -5.07 -11.92 -11.56
N ASN A 35 -4.05 -12.66 -11.20
CA ASN A 35 -3.73 -12.96 -9.81
C ASN A 35 -3.29 -11.64 -9.18
N THR A 36 -4.27 -10.80 -8.86
CA THR A 36 -4.05 -9.49 -8.26
C THR A 36 -3.62 -9.78 -6.83
N LYS A 37 -2.31 -9.82 -6.62
CA LYS A 37 -1.72 -9.89 -5.26
C LYS A 37 -2.46 -8.86 -4.40
N MET A 38 -3.13 -9.32 -3.35
CA MET A 38 -3.79 -8.40 -2.42
C MET A 38 -2.73 -7.53 -1.77
N GLU A 39 -2.90 -6.20 -1.87
CA GLU A 39 -2.02 -5.24 -1.25
C GLU A 39 -2.11 -5.34 0.28
N LYS A 40 -0.96 -5.40 0.93
CA LYS A 40 -0.84 -5.41 2.38
C LYS A 40 -0.92 -3.99 2.90
N ILE A 41 -1.90 -3.71 3.73
CA ILE A 41 -2.14 -2.38 4.29
C ILE A 41 -1.78 -2.38 5.76
N LEU A 42 -0.97 -1.41 6.17
CA LEU A 42 -0.61 -1.16 7.57
C LEU A 42 -1.14 0.21 7.99
N PHE A 43 -2.03 0.22 8.98
CA PHE A 43 -2.45 1.44 9.66
C PHE A 43 -1.61 1.65 10.92
N ILE A 44 -0.84 2.73 10.97
CA ILE A 44 -0.02 3.15 12.12
C ILE A 44 -0.81 4.19 12.90
N ASN A 45 -1.35 3.80 14.04
CA ASN A 45 -2.14 4.66 14.91
C ASN A 45 -1.24 5.33 15.95
N GLY A 46 -1.03 6.65 15.81
CA GLY A 46 -0.33 7.47 16.80
C GLY A 46 -1.19 7.90 17.99
N SER A 47 -2.51 7.67 17.95
CA SER A 47 -3.40 8.02 19.03
C SER A 47 -3.24 7.09 20.24
N PRO A 48 -3.29 7.61 21.49
CA PRO A 48 -3.38 6.78 22.69
C PRO A 48 -4.71 6.01 22.77
N ASN A 49 -5.74 6.46 22.04
CA ASN A 49 -7.05 5.82 22.01
C ASN A 49 -7.13 4.86 20.82
N ARG A 50 -7.11 3.56 21.07
CA ARG A 50 -7.13 2.52 20.02
C ARG A 50 -8.35 2.63 19.11
N ASP A 51 -9.52 2.93 19.68
CA ASP A 51 -10.80 3.07 18.99
C ASP A 51 -11.31 4.51 18.94
N GLY A 52 -10.39 5.48 19.05
CA GLY A 52 -10.71 6.90 19.01
C GLY A 52 -10.99 7.43 17.60
N ASN A 53 -11.10 8.77 17.50
CA ASN A 53 -11.45 9.45 16.26
C ASN A 53 -10.44 9.21 15.12
N THR A 54 -9.14 9.05 15.43
CA THR A 54 -8.11 8.73 14.44
C THR A 54 -8.36 7.35 13.82
N ALA A 55 -8.66 6.35 14.64
CA ALA A 55 -9.01 5.01 14.18
C ALA A 55 -10.35 5.00 13.41
N ALA A 56 -11.34 5.79 13.87
CA ALA A 56 -12.60 5.94 13.16
C ALA A 56 -12.42 6.56 11.76
N LEU A 57 -11.46 7.47 11.61
CA LEU A 57 -11.13 8.06 10.30
C LEU A 57 -10.42 7.03 9.41
N ALA A 58 -9.52 6.20 9.97
CA ALA A 58 -8.89 5.11 9.24
C ALA A 58 -9.91 4.08 8.74
N LYS A 59 -10.92 3.75 9.55
CA LYS A 59 -12.03 2.86 9.12
C LYS A 59 -12.80 3.44 7.92
N VAL A 60 -12.93 4.76 7.80
CA VAL A 60 -13.58 5.40 6.63
C VAL A 60 -12.68 5.31 5.40
N LEU A 61 -11.39 5.61 5.53
CA LEU A 61 -10.43 5.51 4.41
C LEU A 61 -10.31 4.07 3.90
N LEU A 62 -10.25 3.10 4.82
CA LEU A 62 -9.97 1.67 4.55
C LEU A 62 -11.24 0.80 4.46
N GLU A 63 -12.42 1.41 4.32
CA GLU A 63 -13.68 0.68 4.21
C GLU A 63 -13.62 -0.37 3.09
N GLY A 64 -14.00 -1.61 3.42
CA GLY A 64 -13.96 -2.72 2.47
C GLY A 64 -12.58 -3.34 2.23
N ARG A 65 -11.56 -2.92 2.96
CA ARG A 65 -10.18 -3.46 2.85
C ARG A 65 -9.76 -4.15 4.15
N GLU A 66 -9.02 -5.22 4.03
CA GLU A 66 -8.32 -5.83 5.16
C GLU A 66 -7.02 -5.07 5.43
N TYR A 67 -6.71 -4.81 6.70
CA TYR A 67 -5.50 -4.10 7.12
C TYR A 67 -5.06 -4.51 8.52
N GLU A 68 -3.75 -4.45 8.75
CA GLU A 68 -3.16 -4.57 10.08
C GLU A 68 -3.16 -3.20 10.77
N THR A 69 -3.47 -3.16 12.07
CA THR A 69 -3.34 -1.95 12.89
C THR A 69 -2.15 -2.08 13.83
N LEU A 70 -1.26 -1.10 13.78
CA LEU A 70 -0.14 -0.93 14.68
C LEU A 70 -0.39 0.31 15.55
N ASN A 71 -0.60 0.09 16.87
CA ASN A 71 -0.75 1.19 17.81
C ASN A 71 0.61 1.58 18.37
N LEU A 72 1.12 2.77 18.09
CA LEU A 72 2.46 3.20 18.51
C LEU A 72 2.66 3.19 20.02
N ASN A 73 1.58 3.37 20.80
CA ASN A 73 1.65 3.36 22.26
C ASN A 73 1.86 1.96 22.87
N ASP A 74 1.80 0.90 22.05
CA ASP A 74 2.11 -0.46 22.48
C ASP A 74 3.61 -0.76 22.38
N TYR A 75 4.36 0.12 21.73
CA TYR A 75 5.78 -0.05 21.45
C TYR A 75 6.64 0.90 22.27
N ARG A 76 7.77 0.38 22.72
CA ARG A 76 8.80 1.19 23.33
C ARG A 76 9.68 1.79 22.25
N LEU A 77 9.57 3.10 22.05
CA LEU A 77 10.43 3.85 21.15
C LEU A 77 11.27 4.84 21.94
N ASN A 78 12.58 4.74 21.84
CA ASN A 78 13.48 5.76 22.35
C ASN A 78 13.33 7.04 21.52
N PHE A 79 13.54 8.20 22.13
CA PHE A 79 13.67 9.44 21.37
C PHE A 79 14.95 9.43 20.54
N TYR A 80 14.98 10.24 19.50
CA TYR A 80 16.20 10.40 18.71
C TYR A 80 17.38 10.81 19.60
N GLY A 81 18.49 10.06 19.48
CA GLY A 81 19.70 10.25 20.31
C GLY A 81 19.69 9.50 21.64
N GLN A 82 18.60 8.81 22.02
CA GLN A 82 18.60 7.91 23.18
C GLN A 82 19.00 6.49 22.80
N THR A 83 19.61 5.77 23.75
CA THR A 83 20.04 4.37 23.61
C THR A 83 19.62 3.55 24.83
N LEU A 84 18.30 3.58 25.16
CA LEU A 84 17.73 2.80 26.25
C LEU A 84 17.42 1.38 25.79
N GLU A 85 17.55 0.39 26.67
CA GLU A 85 17.20 -1.00 26.38
C GLU A 85 15.70 -1.17 26.03
N GLY A 86 15.43 -2.17 25.21
CA GLY A 86 14.07 -2.54 24.83
C GLY A 86 13.44 -1.65 23.77
N ASP A 87 14.22 -0.91 23.00
CA ASP A 87 13.78 -0.16 21.83
C ASP A 87 13.24 -1.12 20.75
N GLN A 88 12.04 -0.87 20.26
CA GLN A 88 11.36 -1.73 19.28
C GLN A 88 11.31 -1.10 17.87
N LEU A 89 12.21 -0.18 17.56
CA LEU A 89 12.24 0.47 16.24
C LEU A 89 12.39 -0.55 15.10
N ASP A 90 13.25 -1.57 15.29
CA ASP A 90 13.50 -2.60 14.28
C ASP A 90 12.21 -3.33 13.88
N GLU A 91 11.39 -3.69 14.87
CA GLU A 91 10.11 -4.35 14.67
C GLU A 91 9.16 -3.47 13.86
N LEU A 92 9.06 -2.19 14.22
CA LEU A 92 8.20 -1.24 13.52
C LEU A 92 8.62 -1.05 12.07
N ILE A 93 9.92 -0.87 11.82
CA ILE A 93 10.45 -0.71 10.46
C ILE A 93 10.24 -1.99 9.64
N ALA A 94 10.42 -3.18 10.23
CA ALA A 94 10.17 -4.45 9.55
C ALA A 94 8.69 -4.58 9.12
N LYS A 95 7.73 -4.22 9.98
CA LYS A 95 6.29 -4.19 9.64
C LYS A 95 6.01 -3.19 8.51
N MET A 96 6.57 -2.00 8.56
CA MET A 96 6.43 -0.99 7.50
C MET A 96 7.01 -1.48 6.17
N LYS A 97 8.17 -2.15 6.19
CA LYS A 97 8.77 -2.74 4.98
C LYS A 97 7.92 -3.86 4.38
N HIS A 98 7.16 -4.59 5.20
CA HIS A 98 6.29 -5.67 4.75
C HIS A 98 4.99 -5.20 4.11
N ALA A 99 4.51 -4.00 4.43
CA ALA A 99 3.31 -3.41 3.85
C ALA A 99 3.58 -2.84 2.44
N ASP A 100 2.58 -2.86 1.58
CA ASP A 100 2.57 -2.18 0.28
C ASP A 100 2.01 -0.75 0.41
N ILE A 101 1.05 -0.58 1.34
CA ILE A 101 0.38 0.68 1.65
C ILE A 101 0.50 0.97 3.14
N ILE A 102 0.88 2.19 3.47
CA ILE A 102 0.98 2.66 4.85
C ILE A 102 0.01 3.83 5.04
N VAL A 103 -0.80 3.74 6.08
CA VAL A 103 -1.67 4.82 6.55
C VAL A 103 -1.14 5.25 7.90
N MET A 104 -0.65 6.47 8.02
CA MET A 104 -0.24 7.05 9.30
C MET A 104 -1.38 7.90 9.84
N GLY A 105 -1.73 7.73 11.11
CA GLY A 105 -2.78 8.51 11.76
C GLY A 105 -2.28 9.23 12.99
N SER A 106 -2.55 10.53 13.08
CA SER A 106 -2.21 11.37 14.23
C SER A 106 -3.40 12.18 14.72
N PRO A 107 -3.69 12.17 16.02
CA PRO A 107 -4.48 13.25 16.60
C PRO A 107 -3.69 14.55 16.57
N VAL A 108 -4.42 15.67 16.58
CA VAL A 108 -3.83 17.00 16.75
C VAL A 108 -3.57 17.24 18.23
N TYR A 109 -2.30 17.27 18.61
CA TYR A 109 -1.88 17.66 19.95
C TYR A 109 -0.94 18.86 19.87
N TRP A 110 -1.23 19.89 20.65
CA TRP A 110 -0.43 21.13 20.65
C TRP A 110 -0.14 21.66 19.24
N HIS A 111 -1.21 21.76 18.43
CA HIS A 111 -1.17 22.30 17.07
C HIS A 111 -0.32 21.52 16.06
N ASN A 112 0.08 20.27 16.38
CA ASN A 112 0.94 19.46 15.52
C ASN A 112 0.57 17.98 15.60
N ILE A 113 1.33 17.14 14.91
CA ILE A 113 1.25 15.67 15.05
C ILE A 113 1.63 15.25 16.47
N CYS A 114 1.05 14.14 16.94
CA CYS A 114 1.32 13.61 18.28
C CYS A 114 2.77 13.15 18.44
N ALA A 115 3.25 13.16 19.69
CA ALA A 115 4.63 12.83 20.02
C ALA A 115 5.05 11.43 19.58
N SER A 116 4.18 10.42 19.73
CA SER A 116 4.47 9.03 19.32
C SER A 116 4.79 8.93 17.83
N LEU A 117 4.00 9.58 16.98
CA LEU A 117 4.26 9.58 15.54
C LEU A 117 5.50 10.42 15.18
N ARG A 118 5.68 11.56 15.86
CA ARG A 118 6.88 12.40 15.68
C ARG A 118 8.13 11.61 16.05
N THR A 119 8.13 10.90 17.17
CA THR A 119 9.25 10.05 17.59
C THR A 119 9.58 9.00 16.53
N LEU A 120 8.59 8.28 16.01
CA LEU A 120 8.81 7.32 14.93
C LEU A 120 9.48 7.99 13.72
N MET A 121 8.99 9.14 13.27
CA MET A 121 9.54 9.85 12.11
C MET A 121 10.97 10.33 12.36
N GLU A 122 11.27 10.88 13.55
CA GLU A 122 12.62 11.33 13.91
C GLU A 122 13.62 10.18 14.00
N ARG A 123 13.15 9.00 14.40
CA ARG A 123 13.99 7.79 14.48
C ARG A 123 14.37 7.21 13.11
N PHE A 124 13.78 7.71 12.01
CA PHE A 124 14.26 7.39 10.67
C PHE A 124 15.63 8.02 10.37
N TYR A 125 15.97 9.17 10.98
CA TYR A 125 17.27 9.80 10.78
C TYR A 125 18.43 8.89 11.19
N GLY A 126 19.37 8.67 10.25
CA GLY A 126 20.56 7.85 10.47
C GLY A 126 20.29 6.35 10.60
N TYR A 127 19.03 5.91 10.58
CA TYR A 127 18.62 4.51 10.70
C TYR A 127 18.02 3.95 9.41
N VAL A 128 17.12 4.68 8.78
CA VAL A 128 16.47 4.29 7.54
C VAL A 128 17.16 4.98 6.35
N PRO A 129 17.67 4.22 5.37
CA PRO A 129 18.24 4.80 4.17
C PRO A 129 17.23 5.64 3.38
N SER A 130 17.71 6.70 2.72
CA SER A 130 16.90 7.48 1.79
C SER A 130 16.37 6.59 0.67
N GLY A 131 15.07 6.72 0.34
CA GLY A 131 14.43 5.94 -0.72
C GLY A 131 14.08 4.48 -0.36
N GLU A 132 14.27 4.06 0.90
CA GLU A 132 14.04 2.68 1.36
C GLU A 132 12.61 2.18 1.10
N PHE A 133 11.65 3.07 1.10
CA PHE A 133 10.23 2.77 0.91
C PHE A 133 9.73 3.03 -0.52
N LYS A 134 10.64 3.06 -1.50
CA LYS A 134 10.29 3.27 -2.91
C LYS A 134 9.25 2.23 -3.37
N GLY A 135 8.20 2.73 -4.01
CA GLY A 135 7.09 1.90 -4.51
C GLY A 135 5.98 1.64 -3.50
N LYS A 136 6.13 2.09 -2.25
CA LYS A 136 5.06 2.02 -1.25
C LYS A 136 4.27 3.31 -1.21
N ARG A 137 2.97 3.19 -0.98
CA ARG A 137 2.06 4.33 -0.91
C ARG A 137 1.91 4.79 0.53
N LEU A 138 1.86 6.11 0.75
CA LEU A 138 1.66 6.72 2.07
C LEU A 138 0.43 7.61 2.06
N PHE A 139 -0.52 7.31 2.96
CA PHE A 139 -1.69 8.10 3.28
C PHE A 139 -1.55 8.68 4.67
N PHE A 140 -2.09 9.86 4.89
CA PHE A 140 -2.04 10.48 6.21
C PHE A 140 -3.42 10.91 6.72
N LEU A 141 -3.65 10.73 8.02
CA LEU A 141 -4.86 11.12 8.72
C LEU A 141 -4.49 12.07 9.87
N TYR A 142 -5.00 13.27 9.82
CA TYR A 142 -4.70 14.32 10.81
C TYR A 142 -5.98 14.82 11.44
N GLN A 143 -6.34 14.27 12.61
CA GLN A 143 -7.64 14.46 13.22
C GLN A 143 -7.58 15.33 14.47
N GLY A 144 -8.40 16.36 14.53
CA GLY A 144 -8.56 17.26 15.68
C GLY A 144 -9.93 17.92 15.68
N ALA A 145 -10.27 18.62 16.77
CA ALA A 145 -11.57 19.26 16.91
C ALA A 145 -11.76 20.40 15.89
N ALA A 146 -10.71 21.17 15.63
CA ALA A 146 -10.74 22.30 14.67
C ALA A 146 -9.31 22.67 14.26
N PRO A 147 -8.61 21.86 13.43
CA PRO A 147 -7.29 22.22 12.95
C PRO A 147 -7.38 23.46 12.06
N THR A 148 -6.53 24.45 12.33
CA THR A 148 -6.46 25.65 11.49
C THR A 148 -5.75 25.35 10.17
N LYS A 149 -5.98 26.18 9.15
CA LYS A 149 -5.30 26.05 7.87
C LYS A 149 -3.77 26.03 8.04
N MET A 150 -3.22 26.86 8.90
CA MET A 150 -1.78 26.89 9.16
C MET A 150 -1.26 25.56 9.72
N MET A 151 -2.02 24.90 10.61
CA MET A 151 -1.66 23.59 11.15
C MET A 151 -1.69 22.51 10.04
N ILE A 152 -2.73 22.55 9.22
CA ILE A 152 -2.90 21.62 8.10
C ILE A 152 -1.74 21.78 7.11
N ASP A 153 -1.46 23.01 6.66
CA ASP A 153 -0.38 23.29 5.69
C ASP A 153 1.01 22.86 6.24
N ALA A 154 1.28 23.13 7.53
CA ALA A 154 2.57 22.77 8.14
C ALA A 154 2.75 21.24 8.24
N VAL A 155 1.70 20.53 8.57
CA VAL A 155 1.75 19.07 8.70
C VAL A 155 1.77 18.41 7.32
N GLU A 156 1.03 18.91 6.34
CA GLU A 156 1.08 18.46 4.96
C GLU A 156 2.49 18.61 4.38
N TYR A 157 3.13 19.77 4.59
CA TYR A 157 4.53 19.98 4.22
C TYR A 157 5.45 18.96 4.90
N THR A 158 5.28 18.72 6.19
CA THR A 158 6.09 17.75 6.94
C THR A 158 5.96 16.35 6.38
N MET A 159 4.73 15.89 6.10
CA MET A 159 4.48 14.55 5.60
C MET A 159 4.96 14.36 4.16
N SER A 160 4.77 15.37 3.30
CA SER A 160 5.29 15.31 1.94
C SER A 160 6.83 15.23 1.93
N ARG A 161 7.52 16.02 2.77
CA ARG A 161 8.99 15.96 2.88
C ARG A 161 9.50 14.65 3.45
N PHE A 162 8.79 14.08 4.43
CA PHE A 162 9.09 12.75 4.94
C PHE A 162 8.94 11.68 3.86
N ALA A 163 7.85 11.73 3.11
CA ALA A 163 7.60 10.80 2.01
C ALA A 163 8.67 10.90 0.91
N ASP A 164 9.01 12.10 0.48
CA ASP A 164 10.06 12.35 -0.53
C ASP A 164 11.40 11.76 -0.10
N MET A 165 11.82 12.03 1.15
CA MET A 165 13.12 11.57 1.66
C MET A 165 13.22 10.05 1.67
N TYR A 166 12.17 9.36 2.07
CA TYR A 166 12.18 7.90 2.21
C TYR A 166 11.57 7.16 1.03
N GLY A 167 11.14 7.87 -0.03
CA GLY A 167 10.74 7.29 -1.31
C GLY A 167 9.29 6.81 -1.38
N PHE A 168 8.44 7.21 -0.44
CA PHE A 168 7.01 6.90 -0.52
C PHE A 168 6.33 7.68 -1.64
N ALA A 169 5.36 7.05 -2.31
CA ALA A 169 4.36 7.75 -3.10
C ALA A 169 3.33 8.37 -2.14
N TYR A 170 3.44 9.67 -1.87
CA TYR A 170 2.52 10.38 -0.96
C TYR A 170 1.19 10.67 -1.66
N GLU A 171 0.11 10.13 -1.11
CA GLU A 171 -1.24 10.21 -1.71
C GLU A 171 -2.06 11.38 -1.18
N GLY A 172 -1.63 11.97 -0.06
CA GLY A 172 -2.26 13.12 0.58
C GLY A 172 -2.76 12.85 1.99
N MET A 173 -3.47 13.84 2.54
CA MET A 173 -3.96 13.86 3.90
C MET A 173 -5.49 13.99 3.93
N ALA A 174 -6.11 13.46 4.98
CA ALA A 174 -7.50 13.72 5.33
C ALA A 174 -7.60 14.15 6.79
N THR A 175 -8.41 15.20 7.04
CA THR A 175 -8.67 15.77 8.37
C THR A 175 -10.05 15.43 8.89
N ASP A 176 -10.95 15.03 8.01
CA ASP A 176 -12.31 14.64 8.33
C ASP A 176 -12.81 13.46 7.49
N ARG A 177 -14.05 13.03 7.76
CA ARG A 177 -14.64 11.86 7.07
C ARG A 177 -14.91 12.09 5.59
N SER A 178 -15.20 13.32 5.16
CA SER A 178 -15.46 13.63 3.75
C SER A 178 -14.17 13.53 2.96
N GLU A 179 -13.09 14.13 3.48
CA GLU A 179 -11.77 14.05 2.89
C GLU A 179 -11.23 12.60 2.88
N ALA A 180 -11.49 11.82 3.94
CA ALA A 180 -11.11 10.40 3.97
C ALA A 180 -11.83 9.56 2.91
N LYS A 181 -13.10 9.86 2.59
CA LYS A 181 -13.80 9.22 1.48
C LYS A 181 -13.19 9.57 0.12
N THR A 182 -12.87 10.84 -0.10
CA THR A 182 -12.19 11.29 -1.33
C THR A 182 -10.80 10.65 -1.46
N LEU A 183 -10.07 10.56 -0.35
CA LEU A 183 -8.75 9.93 -0.32
C LEU A 183 -8.83 8.41 -0.60
N ARG A 184 -9.93 7.75 -0.20
CA ARG A 184 -10.21 6.35 -0.54
C ARG A 184 -10.35 6.12 -2.05
N GLU A 185 -10.91 7.06 -2.81
CA GLU A 185 -11.00 6.95 -4.26
C GLU A 185 -9.62 6.81 -4.90
N LYS A 186 -8.62 7.52 -4.37
CA LYS A 186 -7.22 7.32 -4.78
C LYS A 186 -6.71 5.93 -4.41
N LEU A 187 -7.05 5.42 -3.22
CA LEU A 187 -6.67 4.08 -2.80
C LEU A 187 -7.20 3.01 -3.77
N GLU A 188 -8.37 3.21 -4.35
CA GLU A 188 -9.03 2.27 -5.27
C GLU A 188 -8.55 2.42 -6.72
N SER A 189 -8.16 3.63 -7.15
CA SER A 189 -7.85 3.94 -8.56
C SER A 189 -6.56 3.30 -9.09
N THR A 190 -5.69 2.80 -8.23
CA THR A 190 -4.38 2.22 -8.62
C THR A 190 -4.46 0.73 -9.00
N LYS A 191 -5.66 0.17 -9.16
CA LYS A 191 -5.88 -1.23 -9.59
C LYS A 191 -5.89 -1.44 -11.11
N GLN A 192 -5.44 -0.46 -11.89
CA GLN A 192 -5.37 -0.59 -13.36
C GLN A 192 -4.00 -1.05 -13.85
#